data_3055b258b7af4b97edef832dacff8d8f
#
_entry.id   3055b258b7af4b97edef832dacff8d8f
#
_cell.length_a   1.000
_cell.length_b   1.000
_cell.length_c   1.000
_cell.angle_alpha   90.00
_cell.angle_beta   90.00
_cell.angle_gamma   90.00
#
_symmetry.space_group_name_H-M   'P 1'
#
loop_
_entity.id
_entity.type
_entity.pdbx_description
1 polymer ?
#
loop_
_entity_poly.entity_id
_entity_poly.type
_entity_poly.pdbx_seq_one_letter_code
_entity_poly.pdbx_strand_id
1 'polypeptide(L)'
;MIIKVCGMRDADNIQELEKLGIDWMGMIFWSRSSRYVAEIPAYMPERVKRVGVFVDASMEDIRQHVNDYQLDIIQLHGRETPAFAEALKPWSVIKAFNIANEVDLNQTKAYEGIVDFFLFDTKGKVVGGNGEKFDWSVLEAYQGSTPFLLSGGIGPDDVEAVRAFHHPRCIGIDLNSRFELAPALKDVTRIQEFLNELNHEVYE
;
A
#
# COMPACT_ATOMS: atom_id res chain seq x y z
N MET A 1 4.66 8.83 -10.55
CA MET A 1 3.66 8.06 -9.77
C MET A 1 4.43 7.17 -8.79
N ILE A 2 4.05 7.13 -7.51
CA ILE A 2 4.70 6.28 -6.50
C ILE A 2 4.29 4.82 -6.70
N ILE A 3 5.26 3.91 -6.72
CA ILE A 3 5.03 2.46 -6.75
C ILE A 3 5.40 1.89 -5.39
N LYS A 4 4.40 1.40 -4.67
CA LYS A 4 4.58 0.68 -3.41
C LYS A 4 4.34 -0.82 -3.63
N VAL A 5 5.24 -1.66 -3.14
CA VAL A 5 5.07 -3.13 -3.10
C VAL A 5 4.98 -3.56 -1.65
N CYS A 6 3.87 -4.17 -1.26
CA CYS A 6 3.57 -4.50 0.14
C CYS A 6 3.67 -6.01 0.42
N GLY A 7 3.90 -6.36 1.68
CA GLY A 7 3.97 -7.75 2.13
C GLY A 7 5.30 -8.44 1.85
N MET A 8 6.40 -7.70 1.97
CA MET A 8 7.76 -8.20 1.78
C MET A 8 8.32 -8.80 3.06
N ARG A 9 9.08 -9.90 2.92
CA ARG A 9 9.69 -10.61 4.05
C ARG A 9 10.98 -11.34 3.66
N ASP A 10 11.04 -11.90 2.46
CA ASP A 10 12.17 -12.70 1.98
C ASP A 10 13.31 -11.79 1.51
N ALA A 11 14.55 -12.05 1.98
CA ALA A 11 15.70 -11.19 1.74
C ALA A 11 16.09 -11.12 0.26
N ASP A 12 16.12 -12.25 -0.44
CA ASP A 12 16.50 -12.30 -1.86
C ASP A 12 15.42 -11.59 -2.70
N ASN A 13 14.15 -11.83 -2.37
CA ASN A 13 13.02 -11.19 -3.05
C ASN A 13 12.99 -9.67 -2.83
N ILE A 14 13.33 -9.19 -1.62
CA ILE A 14 13.50 -7.77 -1.33
C ILE A 14 14.60 -7.16 -2.21
N GLN A 15 15.76 -7.84 -2.29
CA GLN A 15 16.90 -7.36 -3.06
C GLN A 15 16.61 -7.30 -4.56
N GLU A 16 15.88 -8.28 -5.09
CA GLU A 16 15.49 -8.31 -6.50
C GLU A 16 14.49 -7.20 -6.83
N LEU A 17 13.47 -7.00 -5.99
CA LEU A 17 12.46 -5.97 -6.21
C LEU A 17 13.01 -4.55 -6.09
N GLU A 18 13.96 -4.31 -5.20
CA GLU A 18 14.61 -3.01 -5.09
C GLU A 18 15.27 -2.55 -6.40
N LYS A 19 15.77 -3.50 -7.22
CA LYS A 19 16.40 -3.22 -8.51
C LYS A 19 15.41 -2.74 -9.59
N LEU A 20 14.10 -2.96 -9.38
CA LEU A 20 13.07 -2.57 -10.34
C LEU A 20 12.71 -1.08 -10.30
N GLY A 21 13.29 -0.31 -9.36
CA GLY A 21 13.03 1.12 -9.24
C GLY A 21 11.67 1.45 -8.62
N ILE A 22 11.15 0.57 -7.75
CA ILE A 22 9.99 0.87 -6.91
C ILE A 22 10.36 1.93 -5.86
N ASP A 23 9.37 2.64 -5.34
CA ASP A 23 9.60 3.75 -4.40
C ASP A 23 9.50 3.33 -2.94
N TRP A 24 8.49 2.50 -2.61
CA TRP A 24 8.21 2.09 -1.24
C TRP A 24 8.03 0.60 -1.13
N MET A 25 8.49 0.02 -0.01
CA MET A 25 8.39 -1.39 0.29
C MET A 25 7.72 -1.61 1.65
N GLY A 26 6.61 -2.35 1.68
CA GLY A 26 5.82 -2.60 2.87
C GLY A 26 6.16 -3.92 3.55
N MET A 27 6.38 -3.87 4.87
CA MET A 27 6.57 -5.01 5.78
C MET A 27 5.39 -5.08 6.75
N ILE A 28 4.74 -6.24 6.87
CA ILE A 28 3.52 -6.38 7.66
C ILE A 28 3.84 -6.93 9.04
N PHE A 29 3.58 -6.13 10.08
CA PHE A 29 3.80 -6.46 11.49
C PHE A 29 2.50 -6.85 12.22
N TRP A 30 1.64 -7.60 11.55
CA TRP A 30 0.41 -8.16 12.12
C TRP A 30 0.47 -9.68 12.11
N SER A 31 0.56 -10.29 13.27
CA SER A 31 0.83 -11.73 13.45
C SER A 31 -0.22 -12.66 12.84
N ARG A 32 -1.43 -12.15 12.54
CA ARG A 32 -2.49 -12.93 11.87
C ARG A 32 -2.37 -12.89 10.34
N SER A 33 -1.46 -12.08 9.79
CA SER A 33 -1.22 -12.05 8.36
C SER A 33 -0.36 -13.23 7.93
N SER A 34 -0.70 -13.86 6.80
CA SER A 34 0.17 -14.84 6.15
C SER A 34 1.50 -14.25 5.65
N ARG A 35 1.59 -12.90 5.62
CA ARG A 35 2.76 -12.10 5.22
C ARG A 35 3.49 -11.50 6.41
N TYR A 36 3.19 -11.96 7.62
CA TYR A 36 3.80 -11.43 8.85
C TYR A 36 5.32 -11.56 8.82
N VAL A 37 5.99 -10.48 9.18
CA VAL A 37 7.45 -10.42 9.35
C VAL A 37 7.77 -10.67 10.81
N ALA A 38 8.23 -11.88 11.13
CA ALA A 38 8.53 -12.30 12.50
C ALA A 38 9.98 -11.96 12.92
N GLU A 39 10.88 -11.84 11.95
CA GLU A 39 12.31 -11.60 12.17
C GLU A 39 12.81 -10.59 11.13
N ILE A 40 13.87 -9.86 11.48
CA ILE A 40 14.49 -8.91 10.55
C ILE A 40 15.08 -9.71 9.37
N PRO A 41 14.67 -9.41 8.13
CA PRO A 41 15.25 -10.06 6.95
C PRO A 41 16.77 -9.89 6.89
N ALA A 42 17.46 -10.90 6.40
CA ALA A 42 18.93 -10.84 6.25
C ALA A 42 19.40 -9.73 5.31
N TYR A 43 18.51 -9.25 4.43
CA TYR A 43 18.69 -8.05 3.63
C TYR A 43 17.51 -7.10 3.84
N MET A 44 17.80 -5.84 4.14
CA MET A 44 16.84 -4.75 4.23
C MET A 44 17.08 -3.77 3.08
N PRO A 45 16.02 -3.27 2.42
CA PRO A 45 16.19 -2.40 1.27
C PRO A 45 16.89 -1.10 1.66
N GLU A 46 17.78 -0.59 0.78
CA GLU A 46 18.59 0.59 1.04
C GLU A 46 18.17 1.81 0.21
N ARG A 47 17.51 1.58 -0.94
CA ARG A 47 17.20 2.62 -1.92
C ARG A 47 15.73 3.00 -1.97
N VAL A 48 14.87 2.25 -1.29
CA VAL A 48 13.43 2.46 -1.23
C VAL A 48 12.99 2.79 0.18
N LYS A 49 11.91 3.54 0.35
CA LYS A 49 11.37 3.81 1.69
C LYS A 49 10.75 2.56 2.30
N ARG A 50 11.08 2.30 3.55
CA ARG A 50 10.59 1.17 4.34
C ARG A 50 9.28 1.57 5.02
N VAL A 51 8.21 0.87 4.70
CA VAL A 51 6.88 1.10 5.27
C VAL A 51 6.54 -0.03 6.23
N GLY A 52 6.36 0.26 7.51
CA GLY A 52 5.83 -0.70 8.47
C GLY A 52 4.30 -0.67 8.49
N VAL A 53 3.66 -1.82 8.24
CA VAL A 53 2.21 -1.95 8.23
C VAL A 53 1.74 -2.58 9.54
N PHE A 54 0.91 -1.85 10.28
CA PHE A 54 0.39 -2.22 11.60
C PHE A 54 -1.12 -2.29 11.61
N VAL A 55 -1.67 -3.17 12.43
CA VAL A 55 -3.11 -3.34 12.65
C VAL A 55 -3.35 -3.35 14.16
N ASP A 56 -3.94 -2.28 14.69
CA ASP A 56 -4.29 -2.10 16.10
C ASP A 56 -3.10 -2.40 17.07
N ALA A 57 -1.87 -2.08 16.66
CA ALA A 57 -0.67 -2.27 17.47
C ALA A 57 -0.54 -1.17 18.53
N SER A 58 0.19 -1.45 19.61
CA SER A 58 0.49 -0.43 20.62
C SER A 58 1.50 0.60 20.12
N MET A 59 1.51 1.79 20.71
CA MET A 59 2.49 2.83 20.41
C MET A 59 3.93 2.36 20.68
N GLU A 60 4.13 1.58 21.73
CA GLU A 60 5.43 1.04 22.11
C GLU A 60 5.92 0.04 21.06
N ASP A 61 5.04 -0.85 20.63
CA ASP A 61 5.33 -1.87 19.61
C ASP A 61 5.70 -1.21 18.26
N ILE A 62 4.93 -0.18 17.84
CA ILE A 62 5.25 0.58 16.63
C ILE A 62 6.63 1.24 16.75
N ARG A 63 6.93 1.92 17.85
CA ARG A 63 8.21 2.59 18.06
C ARG A 63 9.38 1.61 18.06
N GLN A 64 9.22 0.45 18.66
CA GLN A 64 10.24 -0.60 18.63
C GLN A 64 10.50 -1.05 17.19
N HIS A 65 9.48 -1.37 16.41
CA HIS A 65 9.65 -1.77 15.01
C HIS A 65 10.26 -0.66 14.14
N VAL A 66 9.88 0.61 14.37
CA VAL A 66 10.49 1.73 13.67
C VAL A 66 12.01 1.75 13.89
N ASN A 67 12.47 1.56 15.11
CA ASN A 67 13.89 1.54 15.44
C ASN A 67 14.59 0.29 14.88
N ASP A 68 14.03 -0.90 15.11
CA ASP A 68 14.64 -2.17 14.74
C ASP A 68 14.74 -2.36 13.23
N TYR A 69 13.73 -1.95 12.49
CA TYR A 69 13.65 -2.07 11.03
C TYR A 69 14.03 -0.77 10.31
N GLN A 70 14.33 0.31 11.04
CA GLN A 70 14.62 1.64 10.49
C GLN A 70 13.54 2.08 9.48
N LEU A 71 12.29 2.07 9.93
CA LEU A 71 11.15 2.40 9.08
C LEU A 71 11.09 3.90 8.79
N ASP A 72 10.79 4.26 7.55
CA ASP A 72 10.59 5.65 7.11
C ASP A 72 9.14 6.09 7.27
N ILE A 73 8.19 5.16 7.11
CA ILE A 73 6.77 5.43 7.06
C ILE A 73 6.03 4.39 7.91
N ILE A 74 5.04 4.84 8.67
CA ILE A 74 4.13 4.00 9.45
C ILE A 74 2.80 3.93 8.72
N GLN A 75 2.33 2.73 8.38
CA GLN A 75 1.00 2.52 7.81
C GLN A 75 0.07 1.90 8.86
N LEU A 76 -0.98 2.63 9.20
CA LEU A 76 -2.04 2.23 10.12
C LEU A 76 -3.19 1.60 9.32
N HIS A 77 -3.35 0.29 9.43
CA HIS A 77 -4.31 -0.51 8.64
C HIS A 77 -5.44 -1.10 9.49
N GLY A 78 -5.52 -0.73 10.75
CA GLY A 78 -6.53 -1.15 11.71
C GLY A 78 -7.55 -0.04 12.01
N ARG A 79 -8.00 0.03 13.27
CA ARG A 79 -8.99 0.99 13.77
C ARG A 79 -8.36 2.10 14.62
N GLU A 80 -7.08 2.37 14.40
CA GLU A 80 -6.33 3.41 15.10
C GLU A 80 -7.03 4.76 14.93
N THR A 81 -7.23 5.47 16.04
CA THR A 81 -7.95 6.76 16.05
C THR A 81 -7.11 7.91 15.48
N PRO A 82 -7.74 9.05 15.10
CA PRO A 82 -7.00 10.25 14.70
C PRO A 82 -5.99 10.73 15.75
N ALA A 83 -6.36 10.70 17.04
CA ALA A 83 -5.46 11.05 18.13
C ALA A 83 -4.26 10.11 18.24
N PHE A 84 -4.45 8.81 17.97
CA PHE A 84 -3.35 7.86 17.92
C PHE A 84 -2.41 8.16 16.76
N ALA A 85 -2.95 8.43 15.57
CA ALA A 85 -2.17 8.78 14.40
C ALA A 85 -1.37 10.08 14.62
N GLU A 86 -1.97 11.09 15.24
CA GLU A 86 -1.28 12.34 15.56
C GLU A 86 -0.12 12.17 16.55
N ALA A 87 -0.25 11.25 17.51
CA ALA A 87 0.80 10.94 18.48
C ALA A 87 2.01 10.23 17.85
N LEU A 88 1.93 9.80 16.59
CA LEU A 88 3.06 9.22 15.84
C LEU A 88 3.96 10.26 15.18
N LYS A 89 3.63 11.55 15.23
CA LYS A 89 4.56 12.59 14.78
C LYS A 89 5.87 12.52 15.61
N PRO A 90 7.06 12.66 15.00
CA PRO A 90 7.32 13.24 13.67
C PRO A 90 7.43 12.23 12.50
N TRP A 91 7.04 10.97 12.67
CA TRP A 91 7.09 10.01 11.58
C TRP A 91 6.04 10.32 10.52
N SER A 92 6.35 9.95 9.28
CA SER A 92 5.37 9.99 8.20
C SER A 92 4.35 8.87 8.37
N VAL A 93 3.05 9.20 8.23
CA VAL A 93 1.96 8.27 8.52
C VAL A 93 1.04 8.11 7.31
N ILE A 94 0.77 6.86 6.95
CA ILE A 94 -0.31 6.46 6.04
C ILE A 94 -1.46 5.92 6.87
N LYS A 95 -2.69 6.39 6.65
CA LYS A 95 -3.90 5.73 7.17
C LYS A 95 -4.61 4.99 6.05
N ALA A 96 -4.76 3.68 6.22
CA ALA A 96 -5.50 2.85 5.28
C ALA A 96 -6.98 2.81 5.61
N PHE A 97 -7.81 2.86 4.56
CA PHE A 97 -9.26 2.72 4.62
C PHE A 97 -9.75 1.68 3.63
N ASN A 98 -10.66 0.82 4.08
CA ASN A 98 -11.39 -0.07 3.19
C ASN A 98 -12.55 0.71 2.57
N ILE A 99 -12.52 0.89 1.25
CA ILE A 99 -13.53 1.63 0.50
C ILE A 99 -14.32 0.66 -0.37
N ALA A 100 -15.61 0.55 -0.11
CA ALA A 100 -16.54 -0.24 -0.91
C ALA A 100 -17.58 0.64 -1.64
N ASN A 101 -17.79 1.87 -1.15
CA ASN A 101 -18.72 2.85 -1.71
C ASN A 101 -18.34 4.26 -1.26
N GLU A 102 -18.98 5.29 -1.83
CA GLU A 102 -18.69 6.70 -1.55
C GLU A 102 -18.90 7.09 -0.07
N VAL A 103 -19.82 6.43 0.63
CA VAL A 103 -20.09 6.74 2.05
C VAL A 103 -18.87 6.41 2.92
N ASP A 104 -18.09 5.40 2.54
CA ASP A 104 -16.89 5.01 3.26
C ASP A 104 -15.83 6.12 3.25
N LEU A 105 -15.82 6.99 2.23
CA LEU A 105 -14.92 8.13 2.16
C LEU A 105 -15.16 9.16 3.27
N ASN A 106 -16.32 9.17 3.92
CA ASN A 106 -16.57 10.07 5.06
C ASN A 106 -15.63 9.80 6.25
N GLN A 107 -15.11 8.58 6.38
CA GLN A 107 -14.16 8.22 7.43
C GLN A 107 -12.85 9.02 7.33
N THR A 108 -12.45 9.44 6.14
CA THR A 108 -11.20 10.18 5.90
C THR A 108 -11.21 11.56 6.56
N LYS A 109 -12.38 12.19 6.69
CA LYS A 109 -12.53 13.56 7.20
C LYS A 109 -11.87 13.77 8.57
N ALA A 110 -11.93 12.75 9.44
CA ALA A 110 -11.37 12.82 10.77
C ALA A 110 -9.82 12.76 10.79
N TYR A 111 -9.18 12.36 9.68
CA TYR A 111 -7.73 12.22 9.57
C TYR A 111 -7.09 13.27 8.66
N GLU A 112 -7.88 14.13 8.02
CA GLU A 112 -7.37 15.22 7.18
C GLU A 112 -6.47 16.16 7.99
N GLY A 113 -5.26 16.43 7.48
CA GLY A 113 -4.25 17.26 8.16
C GLY A 113 -3.56 16.60 9.35
N ILE A 114 -3.92 15.35 9.70
CA ILE A 114 -3.30 14.58 10.79
C ILE A 114 -2.25 13.62 10.22
N VAL A 115 -2.56 12.93 9.12
CA VAL A 115 -1.66 11.99 8.46
C VAL A 115 -1.17 12.56 7.13
N ASP A 116 -0.04 12.03 6.62
CA ASP A 116 0.57 12.53 5.38
C ASP A 116 -0.09 11.93 4.15
N PHE A 117 -0.56 10.68 4.26
CA PHE A 117 -1.13 9.95 3.13
C PHE A 117 -2.31 9.10 3.57
N PHE A 118 -3.23 8.88 2.64
CA PHE A 118 -4.19 7.80 2.73
C PHE A 118 -3.78 6.62 1.84
N LEU A 119 -4.29 5.44 2.15
CA LEU A 119 -4.29 4.30 1.27
C LEU A 119 -5.74 3.82 1.16
N PHE A 120 -6.28 3.84 -0.05
CA PHE A 120 -7.63 3.34 -0.30
C PHE A 120 -7.55 1.89 -0.80
N ASP A 121 -7.83 0.96 0.13
CA ASP A 121 -7.92 -0.46 -0.16
C ASP A 121 -9.34 -0.74 -0.66
N THR A 122 -9.47 -0.83 -1.96
CA THR A 122 -10.74 -1.06 -2.64
C THR A 122 -10.98 -2.56 -2.75
N LYS A 123 -11.86 -3.08 -1.90
CA LYS A 123 -12.28 -4.48 -1.99
C LYS A 123 -13.48 -4.58 -2.93
N GLY A 124 -13.27 -5.20 -4.08
CA GLY A 124 -14.37 -5.62 -4.93
C GLY A 124 -15.35 -6.46 -4.10
N LYS A 125 -16.64 -6.14 -4.16
CA LYS A 125 -17.66 -7.09 -3.78
C LYS A 125 -17.52 -8.28 -4.72
N VAL A 126 -17.08 -9.42 -4.21
CA VAL A 126 -17.31 -10.70 -4.86
C VAL A 126 -18.83 -10.96 -4.73
N VAL A 127 -19.60 -10.31 -5.56
CA VAL A 127 -21.00 -10.66 -5.76
C VAL A 127 -21.02 -11.57 -6.98
N GLY A 128 -20.99 -12.86 -6.71
CA GLY A 128 -21.34 -13.89 -7.67
C GLY A 128 -20.44 -13.98 -8.91
N GLY A 129 -19.46 -14.86 -8.90
CA GLY A 129 -19.02 -15.71 -10.01
C GLY A 129 -18.55 -15.12 -11.36
N ASN A 130 -18.58 -13.84 -11.58
CA ASN A 130 -18.34 -13.21 -12.90
C ASN A 130 -17.11 -12.30 -12.98
N GLY A 131 -16.18 -12.35 -12.01
CA GLY A 131 -14.90 -11.65 -12.16
C GLY A 131 -15.01 -10.12 -12.29
N GLU A 132 -16.04 -9.50 -11.71
CA GLU A 132 -16.20 -8.06 -11.76
C GLU A 132 -15.03 -7.39 -11.03
N LYS A 133 -14.24 -6.63 -11.79
CA LYS A 133 -13.17 -5.78 -11.29
C LYS A 133 -13.80 -4.71 -10.38
N PHE A 134 -13.08 -4.31 -9.34
CA PHE A 134 -13.50 -3.18 -8.52
C PHE A 134 -13.56 -1.92 -9.38
N ASP A 135 -14.64 -1.18 -9.24
CA ASP A 135 -14.83 0.10 -9.91
C ASP A 135 -14.19 1.23 -9.08
N TRP A 136 -13.01 1.67 -9.49
CA TRP A 136 -12.29 2.76 -8.82
C TRP A 136 -12.96 4.13 -8.99
N SER A 137 -14.01 4.24 -9.81
CA SER A 137 -14.77 5.49 -9.97
C SER A 137 -15.37 5.99 -8.66
N VAL A 138 -15.62 5.10 -7.69
CA VAL A 138 -16.04 5.48 -6.33
C VAL A 138 -15.09 6.48 -5.67
N LEU A 139 -13.80 6.45 -6.02
CA LEU A 139 -12.79 7.35 -5.48
C LEU A 139 -12.84 8.75 -6.09
N GLU A 140 -13.53 8.96 -7.21
CA GLU A 140 -13.77 10.29 -7.80
C GLU A 140 -14.57 11.19 -6.85
N ALA A 141 -15.36 10.59 -5.96
CA ALA A 141 -16.11 11.29 -4.91
C ALA A 141 -15.23 11.79 -3.76
N TYR A 142 -13.93 11.43 -3.71
CA TYR A 142 -13.03 11.95 -2.68
C TYR A 142 -12.75 13.43 -2.90
N GLN A 143 -13.08 14.26 -1.92
CA GLN A 143 -12.93 15.72 -1.96
C GLN A 143 -11.90 16.24 -0.94
N GLY A 144 -11.19 15.34 -0.26
CA GLY A 144 -10.18 15.72 0.72
C GLY A 144 -8.91 16.30 0.11
N SER A 145 -8.03 16.81 0.96
CA SER A 145 -6.74 17.40 0.57
C SER A 145 -5.58 16.43 0.71
N THR A 146 -5.71 15.40 1.54
CA THR A 146 -4.64 14.42 1.79
C THR A 146 -4.42 13.56 0.55
N PRO A 147 -3.17 13.45 0.04
CA PRO A 147 -2.86 12.59 -1.09
C PRO A 147 -3.02 11.11 -0.73
N PHE A 148 -3.34 10.27 -1.72
CA PHE A 148 -3.56 8.86 -1.47
C PHE A 148 -2.88 7.92 -2.48
N LEU A 149 -2.68 6.68 -2.01
CA LEU A 149 -2.30 5.53 -2.83
C LEU A 149 -3.55 4.70 -3.14
N LEU A 150 -3.69 4.33 -4.42
CA LEU A 150 -4.69 3.37 -4.85
C LEU A 150 -4.23 1.96 -4.52
N SER A 151 -5.05 1.19 -3.82
CA SER A 151 -4.79 -0.20 -3.45
C SER A 151 -6.03 -1.07 -3.63
N GLY A 152 -5.88 -2.37 -3.46
CA GLY A 152 -6.97 -3.33 -3.50
C GLY A 152 -7.13 -4.01 -4.85
N GLY A 153 -6.56 -5.23 -4.94
CA GLY A 153 -6.77 -6.12 -6.07
C GLY A 153 -6.12 -5.75 -7.39
N ILE A 154 -5.24 -4.72 -7.42
CA ILE A 154 -4.45 -4.40 -8.62
C ILE A 154 -3.63 -5.62 -9.01
N GLY A 155 -3.78 -6.06 -10.27
CA GLY A 155 -3.11 -7.21 -10.84
C GLY A 155 -2.40 -6.90 -12.15
N PRO A 156 -1.70 -7.90 -12.71
CA PRO A 156 -0.95 -7.72 -13.95
C PRO A 156 -1.78 -7.20 -15.13
N ASP A 157 -3.06 -7.59 -15.19
CA ASP A 157 -3.96 -7.23 -16.28
C ASP A 157 -4.62 -5.85 -16.10
N ASP A 158 -4.23 -5.08 -15.08
CA ASP A 158 -4.89 -3.82 -14.74
C ASP A 158 -4.11 -2.57 -15.19
N VAL A 159 -3.07 -2.72 -16.05
CA VAL A 159 -2.25 -1.61 -16.55
C VAL A 159 -3.11 -0.50 -17.14
N GLU A 160 -4.01 -0.85 -18.08
CA GLU A 160 -4.88 0.13 -18.75
C GLU A 160 -5.85 0.80 -17.77
N ALA A 161 -6.38 0.04 -16.81
CA ALA A 161 -7.25 0.60 -15.77
C ALA A 161 -6.51 1.57 -14.84
N VAL A 162 -5.25 1.24 -14.47
CA VAL A 162 -4.40 2.13 -13.67
C VAL A 162 -4.05 3.39 -14.44
N ARG A 163 -3.73 3.28 -15.75
CA ARG A 163 -3.47 4.44 -16.61
C ARG A 163 -4.70 5.34 -16.78
N ALA A 164 -5.87 4.73 -16.92
CA ALA A 164 -7.13 5.46 -17.10
C ALA A 164 -7.63 6.13 -15.82
N PHE A 165 -7.16 5.67 -14.66
CA PHE A 165 -7.58 6.24 -13.38
C PHE A 165 -6.89 7.58 -13.13
N HIS A 166 -7.68 8.65 -13.09
CA HIS A 166 -7.19 9.99 -12.85
C HIS A 166 -7.89 10.64 -11.67
N HIS A 167 -7.11 10.94 -10.64
CA HIS A 167 -7.56 11.75 -9.52
C HIS A 167 -6.43 12.71 -9.07
N PRO A 168 -6.69 14.00 -8.84
CA PRO A 168 -5.63 14.98 -8.53
C PRO A 168 -4.89 14.69 -7.23
N ARG A 169 -5.45 13.86 -6.35
CA ARG A 169 -4.82 13.44 -5.10
C ARG A 169 -4.26 12.02 -5.12
N CYS A 170 -4.44 11.28 -6.20
CA CYS A 170 -3.80 9.97 -6.35
C CYS A 170 -2.33 10.17 -6.71
N ILE A 171 -1.44 9.74 -5.82
CA ILE A 171 0.00 9.89 -5.99
C ILE A 171 0.71 8.59 -6.38
N GLY A 172 0.01 7.46 -6.32
CA GLY A 172 0.62 6.17 -6.60
C GLY A 172 -0.30 4.98 -6.38
N ILE A 173 0.28 3.80 -6.53
CA ILE A 173 -0.39 2.51 -6.40
C ILE A 173 0.32 1.61 -5.39
N ASP A 174 -0.43 0.69 -4.78
CA ASP A 174 0.07 -0.33 -3.85
C ASP A 174 -0.20 -1.73 -4.39
N LEU A 175 0.86 -2.46 -4.73
CA LEU A 175 0.83 -3.81 -5.28
C LEU A 175 1.05 -4.84 -4.17
N ASN A 176 0.26 -5.92 -4.15
CA ASN A 176 0.43 -6.97 -3.15
C ASN A 176 0.08 -8.36 -3.71
N SER A 177 -1.05 -8.94 -3.30
CA SER A 177 -1.39 -10.37 -3.44
C SER A 177 -1.48 -10.88 -4.88
N ARG A 178 -1.86 -10.03 -5.85
CA ARG A 178 -1.97 -10.43 -7.26
C ARG A 178 -0.63 -10.61 -7.96
N PHE A 179 0.45 -10.20 -7.30
CA PHE A 179 1.83 -10.30 -7.77
C PHE A 179 2.66 -11.27 -6.92
N GLU A 180 2.05 -12.32 -6.37
CA GLU A 180 2.73 -13.29 -5.52
C GLU A 180 2.78 -14.67 -6.14
N LEU A 181 3.92 -15.35 -5.96
CA LEU A 181 4.08 -16.80 -6.17
C LEU A 181 3.55 -17.57 -4.96
N ALA A 182 3.76 -17.03 -3.78
CA ALA A 182 3.23 -17.50 -2.50
C ALA A 182 3.13 -16.29 -1.54
N PRO A 183 2.37 -16.37 -0.43
CA PRO A 183 2.29 -15.27 0.54
C PRO A 183 3.67 -14.76 0.97
N ALA A 184 3.92 -13.46 0.80
CA ALA A 184 5.18 -12.77 1.05
C ALA A 184 6.35 -13.13 0.11
N LEU A 185 6.09 -13.79 -1.02
CA LEU A 185 7.06 -14.04 -2.08
C LEU A 185 6.52 -13.47 -3.39
N LYS A 186 7.04 -12.32 -3.81
CA LYS A 186 6.59 -11.65 -5.02
C LYS A 186 7.17 -12.30 -6.28
N ASP A 187 6.35 -12.35 -7.32
CA ASP A 187 6.76 -12.64 -8.68
C ASP A 187 7.43 -11.39 -9.28
N VAL A 188 8.74 -11.33 -9.18
CA VAL A 188 9.56 -10.18 -9.62
C VAL A 188 9.39 -9.94 -11.11
N THR A 189 9.37 -11.01 -11.91
CA THR A 189 9.20 -10.92 -13.36
C THR A 189 7.86 -10.27 -13.71
N ARG A 190 6.80 -10.72 -13.09
CA ARG A 190 5.44 -10.18 -13.32
C ARG A 190 5.32 -8.71 -12.89
N ILE A 191 5.96 -8.31 -11.79
CA ILE A 191 6.01 -6.90 -11.39
C ILE A 191 6.81 -6.10 -12.41
N GLN A 192 7.96 -6.60 -12.88
CA GLN A 192 8.77 -5.91 -13.87
C GLN A 192 8.02 -5.71 -15.20
N GLU A 193 7.34 -6.73 -15.68
CA GLU A 193 6.50 -6.66 -16.88
C GLU A 193 5.40 -5.60 -16.72
N PHE A 194 4.68 -5.63 -15.61
CA PHE A 194 3.65 -4.64 -15.28
C PHE A 194 4.20 -3.20 -15.25
N LEU A 195 5.35 -2.99 -14.60
CA LEU A 195 5.99 -1.66 -14.53
C LEU A 195 6.49 -1.19 -15.89
N ASN A 196 7.07 -2.08 -16.68
CA ASN A 196 7.51 -1.76 -18.04
C ASN A 196 6.31 -1.33 -18.90
N GLU A 197 5.24 -2.10 -18.86
CA GLU A 197 4.03 -1.80 -19.60
C GLU A 197 3.40 -0.49 -19.10
N LEU A 198 3.32 -0.27 -17.80
CA LEU A 198 2.78 0.96 -17.20
C LEU A 198 3.54 2.22 -17.63
N ASN A 199 4.86 2.11 -17.81
CA ASN A 199 5.75 3.21 -18.21
C ASN A 199 5.89 3.37 -19.73
N HIS A 200 5.43 2.42 -20.54
CA HIS A 200 5.41 2.57 -21.99
C HIS A 200 4.42 3.68 -22.39
N GLU A 201 4.95 4.81 -22.86
CA GLU A 201 4.13 5.81 -23.52
C GLU A 201 3.57 5.18 -24.82
N VAL A 202 2.26 5.09 -24.94
CA VAL A 202 1.62 4.77 -26.21
C VAL A 202 1.75 6.02 -27.07
N TYR A 203 2.76 6.05 -27.92
CA TYR A 203 2.84 7.05 -28.99
C TYR A 203 1.74 6.67 -30.02
N GLU A 204 0.59 7.33 -29.96
CA GLU A 204 -0.35 7.42 -31.07
C GLU A 204 0.07 8.53 -32.03
#